data_a4b142b24d0c1a5a1251428035e98340
#
_entry.id   a4b142b24d0c1a5a1251428035e98340
#
_cell.length_a   1.000
_cell.length_b   1.000
_cell.length_c   1.000
_cell.angle_alpha   90.00
_cell.angle_beta   90.00
_cell.angle_gamma   90.00
#
_symmetry.space_group_name_H-M   'P 1'
#
loop_
_entity.id
_entity.type
_entity.pdbx_description
1 polymer ?
#
loop_
_entity_poly.entity_id
_entity_poly.type
_entity_poly.pdbx_seq_one_letter_code
_entity_poly.pdbx_strand_id
1 'polypeptide(L)'
;MSQATTHHDQRQTVLILDFGGQTAQLIARRVREAGVFSLLIRPDTPAAEIAARKPAGIILSGGPASVYEPGAPVCDPAIFDLGIPILGICYGMQLAGRLLGATVRKADHREFGRASMTVRDRAGLLHALPEHATVWMSHGDQVSLDDAPAHLKAQTTILASTPTCPLAAVRITREPTTSTKPLTFYGVQFHPEVTHTPQGADIIENFLYEVCRCAGDWRMADYLESTVQAIRARVGKDRVLCGLSGGVDSSVVAALLHKAIGPQLTCVFVDNGLLRLNERRLVEHTFGDHFHIDLRTADEEHTFLRDLAGITDPQEKRKRIGHRFIEVFNQQAAQIVADAGGTGTVKFLAQGTLYPDVIESGHGHAGTSAGIKLHHNVGGLPKDLRFELIEPLRDLFKDEVRKLGEVLGLPEKIVWRHPFPGPGLAVRVLGEVTRERLDTLRLCDQILLDEIYAADLYRATSQVFAVLLPVKSVGVMGDGRTYDNTIAIRAVTTEDFMTADWARLPYDLLARISTRIINEVPGVNRVVYDISSKPPATIEWE
;
A
#
# COMPACT_ATOMS: atom_id res chain seq x y z
N MET A 1 13.03 -12.09 22.61
CA MET A 1 12.62 -10.67 22.65
C MET A 1 13.84 -9.81 22.34
N SER A 2 14.10 -9.53 21.09
CA SER A 2 15.14 -8.59 20.65
C SER A 2 14.40 -7.38 20.10
N GLN A 3 14.39 -6.29 20.88
CA GLN A 3 13.92 -5.00 20.44
C GLN A 3 14.83 -4.55 19.29
N ALA A 4 14.28 -4.56 18.07
CA ALA A 4 14.82 -3.74 17.02
C ALA A 4 14.61 -2.29 17.49
N THR A 5 15.65 -1.67 18.02
CA THR A 5 15.71 -0.23 18.23
C THR A 5 15.62 0.42 16.85
N THR A 6 14.42 0.75 16.46
CA THR A 6 14.15 1.60 15.31
C THR A 6 14.72 2.98 15.61
N HIS A 7 15.48 3.54 14.68
CA HIS A 7 16.04 4.90 14.70
C HIS A 7 14.94 6.00 14.66
N HIS A 8 13.89 5.87 15.49
CA HIS A 8 12.80 6.84 15.58
C HIS A 8 13.08 8.03 16.51
N ASP A 9 14.29 8.11 17.09
CA ASP A 9 14.54 8.92 18.29
C ASP A 9 14.70 10.45 18.06
N GLN A 10 14.57 10.96 16.83
CA GLN A 10 14.70 12.41 16.57
C GLN A 10 13.64 13.01 15.64
N ARG A 11 12.75 12.24 15.04
CA ARG A 11 11.76 12.73 14.07
C ARG A 11 10.45 13.09 14.74
N GLN A 12 9.85 14.19 14.30
CA GLN A 12 8.50 14.54 14.75
C GLN A 12 7.50 13.51 14.20
N THR A 13 6.79 12.86 15.11
CA THR A 13 5.87 11.76 14.79
C THR A 13 4.45 12.13 15.16
N VAL A 14 3.49 11.84 14.30
CA VAL A 14 2.05 11.87 14.61
C VAL A 14 1.57 10.44 14.82
N LEU A 15 0.95 10.18 15.98
CA LEU A 15 0.37 8.88 16.28
C LEU A 15 -1.10 8.84 15.87
N ILE A 16 -1.51 7.75 15.21
CA ILE A 16 -2.88 7.54 14.77
C ILE A 16 -3.44 6.33 15.51
N LEU A 17 -4.44 6.56 16.37
CA LEU A 17 -5.17 5.50 17.05
C LEU A 17 -6.18 4.91 16.07
N ASP A 18 -6.02 3.62 15.76
CA ASP A 18 -6.85 2.92 14.77
C ASP A 18 -8.06 2.26 15.44
N PHE A 19 -9.24 2.82 15.21
CA PHE A 19 -10.51 2.29 15.71
C PHE A 19 -11.17 1.27 14.75
N GLY A 20 -10.41 0.70 13.81
CA GLY A 20 -10.89 -0.34 12.89
C GLY A 20 -11.58 0.21 11.64
N GLY A 21 -11.43 1.50 11.36
CA GLY A 21 -11.93 2.12 10.14
C GLY A 21 -11.10 1.73 8.92
N GLN A 22 -11.76 1.53 7.77
CA GLN A 22 -11.08 1.21 6.51
C GLN A 22 -10.10 2.32 6.06
N THR A 23 -10.27 3.54 6.55
CA THR A 23 -9.51 4.73 6.15
C THR A 23 -8.34 5.07 7.09
N ALA A 24 -8.10 4.32 8.16
CA ALA A 24 -7.01 4.61 9.10
C ALA A 24 -5.63 4.63 8.43
N GLN A 25 -5.36 3.67 7.53
CA GLN A 25 -4.14 3.66 6.74
C GLN A 25 -4.05 4.85 5.78
N LEU A 26 -5.19 5.30 5.25
CA LEU A 26 -5.24 6.47 4.37
C LEU A 26 -4.92 7.75 5.14
N ILE A 27 -5.41 7.90 6.39
CA ILE A 27 -5.01 9.02 7.27
C ILE A 27 -3.50 9.02 7.46
N ALA A 28 -2.90 7.86 7.80
CA ALA A 28 -1.45 7.75 7.98
C ALA A 28 -0.67 8.15 6.72
N ARG A 29 -1.14 7.73 5.56
CA ARG A 29 -0.55 8.09 4.27
C ARG A 29 -0.65 9.58 3.98
N ARG A 30 -1.80 10.23 4.23
CA ARG A 30 -1.99 11.68 4.04
C ARG A 30 -1.04 12.50 4.93
N VAL A 31 -0.84 12.09 6.18
CA VAL A 31 0.15 12.72 7.07
C VAL A 31 1.56 12.63 6.50
N ARG A 32 1.94 11.49 5.91
CA ARG A 32 3.26 11.30 5.28
C ARG A 32 3.41 12.01 3.94
N GLU A 33 2.36 12.10 3.16
CA GLU A 33 2.31 12.92 1.94
C GLU A 33 2.59 14.39 2.25
N ALA A 34 2.10 14.86 3.40
CA ALA A 34 2.41 16.19 3.95
C ALA A 34 3.80 16.31 4.61
N GLY A 35 4.69 15.34 4.45
CA GLY A 35 6.07 15.41 4.93
C GLY A 35 6.24 15.20 6.44
N VAL A 36 5.30 14.59 7.14
CA VAL A 36 5.37 14.27 8.56
C VAL A 36 5.29 12.76 8.78
N PHE A 37 6.15 12.21 9.64
CA PHE A 37 6.12 10.78 9.92
C PHE A 37 4.89 10.40 10.76
N SER A 38 4.23 9.29 10.40
CA SER A 38 3.04 8.79 11.08
C SER A 38 3.18 7.32 11.48
N LEU A 39 2.59 6.94 12.61
CA LEU A 39 2.48 5.56 13.07
C LEU A 39 1.04 5.24 13.46
N LEU A 40 0.53 4.13 12.94
CA LEU A 40 -0.71 3.52 13.42
C LEU A 40 -0.42 2.72 14.68
N ILE A 41 -1.21 2.97 15.72
CA ILE A 41 -1.15 2.27 17.01
C ILE A 41 -2.53 1.75 17.40
N ARG A 42 -2.55 0.80 18.30
CA ARG A 42 -3.80 0.24 18.83
C ARG A 42 -4.60 1.31 19.57
N PRO A 43 -5.94 1.28 19.50
CA PRO A 43 -6.78 2.27 20.17
C PRO A 43 -6.64 2.21 21.71
N ASP A 44 -6.39 1.03 22.26
CA ASP A 44 -6.22 0.77 23.69
C ASP A 44 -4.80 1.02 24.23
N THR A 45 -3.92 1.65 23.43
CA THR A 45 -2.55 1.99 23.87
C THR A 45 -2.60 2.94 25.07
N PRO A 46 -1.94 2.62 26.21
CA PRO A 46 -1.96 3.45 27.39
C PRO A 46 -1.39 4.86 27.15
N ALA A 47 -1.97 5.87 27.76
CA ALA A 47 -1.51 7.27 27.64
C ALA A 47 -0.03 7.44 28.05
N ALA A 48 0.45 6.69 29.01
CA ALA A 48 1.85 6.70 29.43
C ALA A 48 2.79 6.22 28.31
N GLU A 49 2.40 5.21 27.55
CA GLU A 49 3.17 4.73 26.39
C GLU A 49 3.15 5.74 25.26
N ILE A 50 2.01 6.37 24.98
CA ILE A 50 1.87 7.46 24.02
C ILE A 50 2.79 8.62 24.40
N ALA A 51 2.76 9.05 25.67
CA ALA A 51 3.61 10.12 26.19
C ALA A 51 5.11 9.81 26.08
N ALA A 52 5.50 8.57 26.33
CA ALA A 52 6.90 8.12 26.19
C ALA A 52 7.44 8.25 24.78
N ARG A 53 6.58 8.16 23.76
CA ARG A 53 6.92 8.35 22.34
C ARG A 53 7.05 9.82 21.93
N LYS A 54 6.65 10.77 22.78
CA LYS A 54 6.73 12.23 22.56
C LYS A 54 6.17 12.67 21.21
N PRO A 55 4.95 12.28 20.80
CA PRO A 55 4.43 12.64 19.49
C PRO A 55 4.15 14.15 19.42
N ALA A 56 4.26 14.70 18.20
CA ALA A 56 3.88 16.08 17.93
C ALA A 56 2.35 16.27 17.92
N GLY A 57 1.61 15.22 17.57
CA GLY A 57 0.15 15.21 17.53
C GLY A 57 -0.43 13.80 17.60
N ILE A 58 -1.72 13.72 17.90
CA ILE A 58 -2.49 12.48 17.95
C ILE A 58 -3.68 12.62 17.01
N ILE A 59 -3.97 11.59 16.20
CA ILE A 59 -5.20 11.51 15.39
C ILE A 59 -6.00 10.30 15.86
N LEU A 60 -7.27 10.52 16.17
CA LEU A 60 -8.26 9.47 16.43
C LEU A 60 -8.99 9.19 15.13
N SER A 61 -8.82 8.00 14.56
CA SER A 61 -9.39 7.63 13.26
C SER A 61 -10.91 7.48 13.29
N GLY A 62 -11.51 7.33 12.11
CA GLY A 62 -12.86 6.81 11.97
C GLY A 62 -12.96 5.34 12.41
N GLY A 63 -14.17 4.85 12.60
CA GLY A 63 -14.45 3.47 12.97
C GLY A 63 -15.87 3.04 12.56
N PRO A 64 -16.13 1.72 12.41
CA PRO A 64 -17.42 1.20 11.95
C PRO A 64 -18.48 1.12 13.07
N ALA A 65 -18.06 1.17 14.33
CA ALA A 65 -18.95 1.00 15.48
C ALA A 65 -19.61 2.32 15.92
N SER A 66 -20.71 2.22 16.64
CA SER A 66 -21.25 3.34 17.42
C SER A 66 -20.58 3.39 18.80
N VAL A 67 -20.22 4.60 19.25
CA VAL A 67 -19.46 4.77 20.51
C VAL A 67 -20.20 4.28 21.77
N TYR A 68 -21.50 4.05 21.70
CA TYR A 68 -22.32 3.53 22.79
C TYR A 68 -22.61 2.03 22.68
N GLU A 69 -22.15 1.36 21.63
CA GLU A 69 -22.31 -0.09 21.49
C GLU A 69 -21.39 -0.84 22.47
N PRO A 70 -21.88 -1.96 23.05
CA PRO A 70 -21.03 -2.82 23.88
C PRO A 70 -19.83 -3.35 23.07
N GLY A 71 -18.62 -3.18 23.60
CA GLY A 71 -17.40 -3.64 22.94
C GLY A 71 -16.87 -2.69 21.86
N ALA A 72 -17.47 -1.51 21.66
CA ALA A 72 -16.89 -0.48 20.79
C ALA A 72 -15.47 -0.11 21.25
N PRO A 73 -14.51 0.04 20.33
CA PRO A 73 -13.13 0.35 20.69
C PRO A 73 -13.04 1.73 21.35
N VAL A 74 -12.31 1.80 22.46
CA VAL A 74 -12.08 3.04 23.22
C VAL A 74 -10.59 3.31 23.37
N CYS A 75 -10.22 4.58 23.61
CA CYS A 75 -8.87 4.96 24.00
C CYS A 75 -8.78 5.24 25.49
N ASP A 76 -7.55 5.29 26.00
CA ASP A 76 -7.28 5.74 27.37
C ASP A 76 -7.67 7.23 27.50
N PRO A 77 -8.64 7.61 28.36
CA PRO A 77 -9.07 9.01 28.51
C PRO A 77 -7.94 9.95 28.94
N ALA A 78 -6.89 9.43 29.59
CA ALA A 78 -5.76 10.23 30.02
C ALA A 78 -4.96 10.86 28.86
N ILE A 79 -5.20 10.45 27.61
CA ILE A 79 -4.58 11.11 26.43
C ILE A 79 -4.97 12.59 26.31
N PHE A 80 -6.17 12.96 26.79
CA PHE A 80 -6.65 14.36 26.78
C PHE A 80 -5.96 15.24 27.82
N ASP A 81 -5.16 14.66 28.72
CA ASP A 81 -4.38 15.36 29.74
C ASP A 81 -2.87 15.42 29.42
N LEU A 82 -2.44 14.90 28.28
CA LEU A 82 -1.03 14.87 27.90
C LEU A 82 -0.49 16.22 27.40
N GLY A 83 -1.37 17.16 27.05
CA GLY A 83 -0.98 18.45 26.46
C GLY A 83 -0.48 18.33 25.01
N ILE A 84 -0.85 17.26 24.34
CA ILE A 84 -0.54 16.99 22.94
C ILE A 84 -1.78 17.34 22.10
N PRO A 85 -1.66 18.07 20.97
CA PRO A 85 -2.79 18.35 20.10
C PRO A 85 -3.44 17.07 19.56
N ILE A 86 -4.78 17.05 19.52
CA ILE A 86 -5.56 15.87 19.11
C ILE A 86 -6.54 16.27 18.00
N LEU A 87 -6.60 15.47 16.91
CA LEU A 87 -7.63 15.54 15.87
C LEU A 87 -8.49 14.28 15.93
N GLY A 88 -9.80 14.42 16.12
CA GLY A 88 -10.78 13.32 16.00
C GLY A 88 -11.51 13.37 14.68
N ILE A 89 -11.53 12.25 13.94
CA ILE A 89 -12.20 12.10 12.65
C ILE A 89 -13.39 11.15 12.82
N CYS A 90 -14.60 11.59 12.48
CA CYS A 90 -15.84 10.81 12.51
C CYS A 90 -16.02 10.09 13.87
N TYR A 91 -15.81 8.79 13.94
CA TYR A 91 -15.83 8.03 15.20
C TYR A 91 -14.92 8.62 16.27
N GLY A 92 -13.70 9.02 15.91
CA GLY A 92 -12.74 9.62 16.83
C GLY A 92 -13.24 10.94 17.43
N MET A 93 -13.99 11.76 16.67
CA MET A 93 -14.66 12.95 17.20
C MET A 93 -15.77 12.57 18.17
N GLN A 94 -16.59 11.58 17.81
CA GLN A 94 -17.70 11.12 18.65
C GLN A 94 -17.21 10.53 19.98
N LEU A 95 -16.16 9.69 19.91
CA LEU A 95 -15.53 9.11 21.11
C LEU A 95 -14.96 10.19 22.03
N ALA A 96 -14.20 11.14 21.49
CA ALA A 96 -13.67 12.25 22.25
C ALA A 96 -14.80 13.10 22.87
N GLY A 97 -15.83 13.43 22.10
CA GLY A 97 -17.02 14.13 22.59
C GLY A 97 -17.61 13.44 23.83
N ARG A 98 -17.86 12.12 23.72
CA ARG A 98 -18.39 11.30 24.83
C ARG A 98 -17.47 11.31 26.06
N LEU A 99 -16.16 11.11 25.85
CA LEU A 99 -15.19 11.06 26.95
C LEU A 99 -15.01 12.42 27.65
N LEU A 100 -15.23 13.51 26.94
CA LEU A 100 -15.19 14.87 27.47
C LEU A 100 -16.53 15.34 28.07
N GLY A 101 -17.60 14.53 27.94
CA GLY A 101 -18.89 14.79 28.57
C GLY A 101 -19.98 15.32 27.63
N ALA A 102 -19.79 15.28 26.32
CA ALA A 102 -20.86 15.51 25.34
C ALA A 102 -21.72 14.25 25.17
N THR A 103 -22.90 14.42 24.62
CA THR A 103 -23.80 13.30 24.26
C THR A 103 -23.59 12.92 22.80
N VAL A 104 -23.52 11.62 22.51
CA VAL A 104 -23.56 11.10 21.14
C VAL A 104 -24.88 10.37 20.95
N ARG A 105 -25.61 10.74 19.92
CA ARG A 105 -26.95 10.19 19.62
C ARG A 105 -27.11 9.90 18.14
N LYS A 106 -28.07 9.05 17.80
CA LYS A 106 -28.47 8.85 16.40
C LYS A 106 -28.87 10.19 15.81
N ALA A 107 -28.36 10.48 14.61
CA ALA A 107 -28.76 11.66 13.87
C ALA A 107 -30.20 11.51 13.36
N ASP A 108 -30.97 12.56 13.39
CA ASP A 108 -32.33 12.59 12.82
C ASP A 108 -32.28 12.32 11.31
N HIS A 109 -31.21 12.80 10.67
CA HIS A 109 -30.90 12.56 9.27
C HIS A 109 -29.47 11.97 9.16
N ARG A 110 -29.38 10.75 8.61
CA ARG A 110 -28.08 10.13 8.30
C ARG A 110 -27.43 10.89 7.14
N GLU A 111 -26.12 11.10 7.21
CA GLU A 111 -25.36 11.73 6.13
C GLU A 111 -24.35 10.72 5.55
N PHE A 112 -24.59 10.33 4.28
CA PHE A 112 -23.70 9.48 3.50
C PHE A 112 -23.45 10.13 2.15
N GLY A 113 -22.17 10.37 1.81
CA GLY A 113 -21.78 10.99 0.56
C GLY A 113 -21.39 12.46 0.71
N ARG A 114 -21.51 13.20 -0.38
CA ARG A 114 -21.11 14.61 -0.44
C ARG A 114 -22.09 15.50 0.30
N ALA A 115 -21.57 16.36 1.18
CA ALA A 115 -22.33 17.39 1.87
C ALA A 115 -21.68 18.76 1.67
N SER A 116 -22.50 19.81 1.65
CA SER A 116 -22.02 21.20 1.64
C SER A 116 -21.82 21.67 3.08
N MET A 117 -20.59 22.00 3.44
CA MET A 117 -20.20 22.51 4.75
C MET A 117 -20.06 24.02 4.70
N THR A 118 -20.59 24.73 5.70
CA THR A 118 -20.37 26.16 5.91
C THR A 118 -19.32 26.36 7.00
N VAL A 119 -18.21 27.00 6.65
CA VAL A 119 -17.11 27.34 7.56
C VAL A 119 -17.50 28.62 8.33
N ARG A 120 -17.44 28.55 9.67
CA ARG A 120 -17.77 29.66 10.58
C ARG A 120 -16.53 30.31 11.21
N ASP A 121 -15.54 29.49 11.54
CA ASP A 121 -14.26 29.95 12.10
C ASP A 121 -13.12 29.26 11.34
N ARG A 122 -12.23 30.08 10.76
CA ARG A 122 -11.08 29.63 9.97
C ARG A 122 -9.79 29.51 10.79
N ALA A 123 -9.85 29.71 12.11
CA ALA A 123 -8.66 29.61 12.93
C ALA A 123 -8.16 28.17 13.07
N GLY A 124 -6.87 27.96 12.87
CA GLY A 124 -6.22 26.67 13.02
C GLY A 124 -6.62 25.66 11.93
N LEU A 125 -7.43 24.65 12.26
CA LEU A 125 -7.72 23.50 11.39
C LEU A 125 -8.31 23.88 10.02
N LEU A 126 -9.20 24.89 9.96
CA LEU A 126 -9.89 25.30 8.74
C LEU A 126 -9.26 26.57 8.11
N HIS A 127 -8.00 26.84 8.41
CA HIS A 127 -7.27 27.98 7.85
C HIS A 127 -7.28 27.93 6.32
N ALA A 128 -7.51 29.08 5.69
CA ALA A 128 -7.58 29.29 4.24
C ALA A 128 -8.68 28.53 3.49
N LEU A 129 -9.57 27.78 4.15
CA LEU A 129 -10.71 27.14 3.48
C LEU A 129 -11.73 28.18 3.00
N PRO A 130 -12.44 27.91 1.88
CA PRO A 130 -13.57 28.75 1.43
C PRO A 130 -14.72 28.70 2.43
N GLU A 131 -15.61 29.68 2.37
CA GLU A 131 -16.82 29.75 3.22
C GLU A 131 -17.72 28.52 3.05
N HIS A 132 -17.81 28.04 1.81
CA HIS A 132 -18.53 26.81 1.49
C HIS A 132 -17.55 25.80 0.92
N ALA A 133 -17.48 24.61 1.54
CA ALA A 133 -16.62 23.53 1.12
C ALA A 133 -17.43 22.24 0.98
N THR A 134 -17.03 21.39 0.03
CA THR A 134 -17.60 20.05 -0.12
C THR A 134 -16.83 19.08 0.75
N VAL A 135 -17.54 18.30 1.56
CA VAL A 135 -16.96 17.28 2.42
C VAL A 135 -17.65 15.93 2.22
N TRP A 136 -16.96 14.85 2.55
CA TRP A 136 -17.52 13.51 2.52
C TRP A 136 -17.98 13.09 3.91
N MET A 137 -19.26 12.88 4.05
CA MET A 137 -19.91 12.38 5.26
C MET A 137 -20.14 10.88 5.18
N SER A 138 -20.01 10.18 6.31
CA SER A 138 -20.30 8.74 6.43
C SER A 138 -20.67 8.42 7.87
N HIS A 139 -21.81 8.93 8.34
CA HIS A 139 -22.24 8.74 9.73
C HIS A 139 -23.75 8.63 9.91
N GLY A 140 -24.14 7.83 10.92
CA GLY A 140 -25.51 7.74 11.42
C GLY A 140 -25.68 8.32 12.81
N ASP A 141 -24.57 8.65 13.48
CA ASP A 141 -24.52 9.22 14.83
C ASP A 141 -23.87 10.60 14.79
N GLN A 142 -24.23 11.49 15.70
CA GLN A 142 -23.67 12.83 15.82
C GLN A 142 -23.45 13.22 17.27
N VAL A 143 -22.47 14.10 17.47
CA VAL A 143 -22.22 14.75 18.76
C VAL A 143 -23.24 15.85 19.01
N SER A 144 -23.79 15.92 20.24
CA SER A 144 -24.65 17.01 20.70
C SER A 144 -24.07 17.61 21.99
N LEU A 145 -24.16 18.94 22.10
CA LEU A 145 -23.82 19.67 23.31
C LEU A 145 -25.05 20.02 24.16
N ASP A 146 -26.26 19.63 23.78
CA ASP A 146 -27.50 20.05 24.45
C ASP A 146 -27.43 19.74 25.96
N ASP A 147 -27.08 18.50 26.31
CA ASP A 147 -26.98 18.03 27.69
C ASP A 147 -25.55 18.09 28.25
N ALA A 148 -24.61 18.71 27.52
CA ALA A 148 -23.22 18.79 27.93
C ALA A 148 -23.05 19.74 29.13
N PRO A 149 -22.05 19.49 30.02
CA PRO A 149 -21.73 20.38 31.12
C PRO A 149 -21.41 21.80 30.64
N ALA A 150 -21.77 22.81 31.44
CA ALA A 150 -21.59 24.23 31.07
C ALA A 150 -20.13 24.57 30.72
N HIS A 151 -19.17 23.97 31.43
CA HIS A 151 -17.75 24.19 31.14
C HIS A 151 -17.36 23.66 29.77
N LEU A 152 -17.87 22.49 29.32
CA LEU A 152 -17.57 21.94 28.00
C LEU A 152 -18.17 22.84 26.89
N LYS A 153 -19.41 23.31 27.09
CA LYS A 153 -20.03 24.27 26.17
C LYS A 153 -19.18 25.53 25.99
N ALA A 154 -18.68 26.09 27.13
CA ALA A 154 -17.83 27.28 27.11
C ALA A 154 -16.45 27.05 26.47
N GLN A 155 -15.93 25.82 26.52
CA GLN A 155 -14.66 25.42 25.93
C GLN A 155 -14.75 25.04 24.45
N THR A 156 -15.97 24.89 23.92
CA THR A 156 -16.20 24.43 22.55
C THR A 156 -16.49 25.59 21.62
N THR A 157 -15.71 25.67 20.54
CA THR A 157 -15.96 26.56 19.39
C THR A 157 -16.43 25.74 18.21
N ILE A 158 -17.55 26.11 17.60
CA ILE A 158 -18.07 25.49 16.37
C ILE A 158 -17.33 26.11 15.18
N LEU A 159 -16.54 25.30 14.48
CA LEU A 159 -15.74 25.75 13.32
C LEU A 159 -16.54 25.68 12.02
N ALA A 160 -17.40 24.64 11.89
CA ALA A 160 -18.22 24.48 10.70
C ALA A 160 -19.49 23.65 10.98
N SER A 161 -20.48 23.80 10.10
CA SER A 161 -21.73 23.05 10.15
C SER A 161 -22.20 22.66 8.75
N THR A 162 -23.03 21.59 8.65
CA THR A 162 -23.87 21.30 7.46
C THR A 162 -25.34 21.58 7.82
N PRO A 163 -26.27 21.53 6.86
CA PRO A 163 -27.69 21.70 7.14
C PRO A 163 -28.24 20.67 8.16
N THR A 164 -27.65 19.48 8.24
CA THR A 164 -28.10 18.34 9.07
C THR A 164 -27.12 17.96 10.19
N CYS A 165 -25.89 18.51 10.16
CA CYS A 165 -24.89 18.32 11.21
C CYS A 165 -24.40 19.67 11.76
N PRO A 166 -24.97 20.15 12.89
CA PRO A 166 -24.59 21.44 13.49
C PRO A 166 -23.14 21.52 13.95
N LEU A 167 -22.55 20.37 14.31
CA LEU A 167 -21.18 20.23 14.77
C LEU A 167 -20.33 19.45 13.74
N ALA A 168 -20.31 19.94 12.48
CA ALA A 168 -19.51 19.28 11.45
C ALA A 168 -18.00 19.42 11.69
N ALA A 169 -17.56 20.50 12.31
CA ALA A 169 -16.21 20.69 12.83
C ALA A 169 -16.24 21.51 14.12
N VAL A 170 -15.43 21.11 15.12
CA VAL A 170 -15.35 21.78 16.41
C VAL A 170 -13.90 21.91 16.87
N ARG A 171 -13.64 22.89 17.73
CA ARG A 171 -12.43 23.01 18.54
C ARG A 171 -12.82 23.04 20.02
N ILE A 172 -12.16 22.23 20.84
CA ILE A 172 -12.29 22.24 22.30
C ILE A 172 -10.95 22.62 22.88
N THR A 173 -10.92 23.67 23.70
CA THR A 173 -9.72 24.13 24.38
C THR A 173 -9.95 24.15 25.89
N ARG A 174 -8.99 23.63 26.66
CA ARG A 174 -9.01 23.65 28.11
C ARG A 174 -7.68 24.19 28.63
N GLU A 175 -7.75 25.19 29.48
CA GLU A 175 -6.57 25.74 30.15
C GLU A 175 -5.96 24.71 31.14
N PRO A 176 -4.65 24.77 31.39
CA PRO A 176 -4.00 23.88 32.33
C PRO A 176 -4.52 24.10 33.75
N THR A 177 -4.56 23.02 34.53
CA THR A 177 -4.85 23.05 35.96
C THR A 177 -3.65 22.52 36.74
N THR A 178 -3.72 22.46 38.08
CA THR A 178 -2.67 21.83 38.89
C THR A 178 -2.45 20.35 38.59
N SER A 179 -3.45 19.67 38.03
CA SER A 179 -3.44 18.22 37.75
C SER A 179 -3.50 17.87 36.26
N THR A 180 -3.82 18.83 35.38
CA THR A 180 -3.96 18.59 33.95
C THR A 180 -3.16 19.58 33.12
N LYS A 181 -2.60 19.10 31.98
CA LYS A 181 -2.00 19.97 30.96
C LYS A 181 -3.10 20.62 30.09
N PRO A 182 -2.75 21.65 29.28
CA PRO A 182 -3.72 22.25 28.37
C PRO A 182 -4.25 21.20 27.39
N LEU A 183 -5.51 21.33 26.99
CA LEU A 183 -6.09 20.52 25.92
C LEU A 183 -6.31 21.39 24.68
N THR A 184 -5.86 20.90 23.54
CA THR A 184 -6.24 21.40 22.20
C THR A 184 -6.75 20.22 21.40
N PHE A 185 -8.07 20.14 21.27
CA PHE A 185 -8.74 19.10 20.51
C PHE A 185 -9.49 19.71 19.33
N TYR A 186 -9.34 19.12 18.17
CA TYR A 186 -10.15 19.38 17.00
C TYR A 186 -10.96 18.13 16.64
N GLY A 187 -12.21 18.29 16.30
CA GLY A 187 -13.08 17.20 15.84
C GLY A 187 -13.72 17.53 14.51
N VAL A 188 -13.71 16.59 13.57
CA VAL A 188 -14.43 16.69 12.31
C VAL A 188 -15.34 15.46 12.13
N GLN A 189 -16.61 15.68 11.77
CA GLN A 189 -17.56 14.60 11.55
C GLN A 189 -17.40 13.96 10.18
N PHE A 190 -16.80 14.65 9.24
CA PHE A 190 -16.50 14.23 7.88
C PHE A 190 -15.11 13.58 7.79
N HIS A 191 -14.81 13.02 6.63
CA HIS A 191 -13.55 12.35 6.31
C HIS A 191 -12.64 13.25 5.45
N PRO A 192 -11.64 13.93 6.04
CA PRO A 192 -10.70 14.75 5.27
C PRO A 192 -9.68 13.92 4.48
N GLU A 193 -9.46 12.66 4.87
CA GLU A 193 -8.48 11.77 4.25
C GLU A 193 -8.89 11.27 2.86
N VAL A 194 -10.20 11.28 2.53
CA VAL A 194 -10.70 10.74 1.26
C VAL A 194 -10.72 11.79 0.14
N THR A 195 -10.56 11.35 -1.10
CA THR A 195 -10.53 12.22 -2.29
C THR A 195 -11.81 12.99 -2.55
N HIS A 196 -12.93 12.51 -1.99
CA HIS A 196 -14.24 13.15 -2.10
C HIS A 196 -14.38 14.41 -1.22
N THR A 197 -13.40 14.70 -0.36
CA THR A 197 -13.23 15.98 0.35
C THR A 197 -12.09 16.75 -0.32
N PRO A 198 -12.39 17.65 -1.30
CA PRO A 198 -11.35 18.27 -2.13
C PRO A 198 -10.28 19.04 -1.32
N GLN A 199 -10.67 19.70 -0.23
CA GLN A 199 -9.75 20.42 0.67
C GLN A 199 -9.27 19.55 1.84
N GLY A 200 -9.39 18.24 1.76
CA GLY A 200 -9.03 17.33 2.83
C GLY A 200 -7.53 17.34 3.16
N ALA A 201 -6.68 17.44 2.13
CA ALA A 201 -5.24 17.59 2.31
C ALA A 201 -4.90 18.86 3.07
N ASP A 202 -5.50 20.01 2.71
CA ASP A 202 -5.28 21.30 3.38
C ASP A 202 -5.67 21.21 4.88
N ILE A 203 -6.77 20.52 5.21
CA ILE A 203 -7.21 20.33 6.60
C ILE A 203 -6.19 19.52 7.40
N ILE A 204 -5.66 18.45 6.82
CA ILE A 204 -4.62 17.62 7.47
C ILE A 204 -3.33 18.43 7.61
N GLU A 205 -2.90 19.14 6.57
CA GLU A 205 -1.73 20.02 6.63
C GLU A 205 -1.87 21.12 7.70
N ASN A 206 -3.04 21.76 7.79
CA ASN A 206 -3.32 22.73 8.84
C ASN A 206 -3.21 22.12 10.25
N PHE A 207 -3.69 20.90 10.45
CA PHE A 207 -3.48 20.21 11.73
C PHE A 207 -1.99 20.00 12.02
N LEU A 208 -1.23 19.55 11.03
CA LEU A 208 0.19 19.26 11.19
C LEU A 208 1.03 20.52 11.41
N TYR A 209 0.82 21.55 10.61
CA TYR A 209 1.70 22.72 10.59
C TYR A 209 1.20 23.87 11.48
N GLU A 210 -0.11 24.16 11.47
CA GLU A 210 -0.65 25.26 12.26
C GLU A 210 -0.94 24.85 13.71
N VAL A 211 -1.36 23.60 13.94
CA VAL A 211 -1.76 23.13 15.27
C VAL A 211 -0.61 22.39 15.97
N CYS A 212 -0.04 21.36 15.32
CA CYS A 212 1.04 20.54 15.89
C CYS A 212 2.43 21.18 15.75
N ARG A 213 2.59 22.20 14.88
CA ARG A 213 3.86 22.87 14.60
C ARG A 213 4.96 21.92 14.11
N CYS A 214 4.57 20.96 13.27
CA CYS A 214 5.51 20.04 12.67
C CYS A 214 6.46 20.76 11.69
N ALA A 215 7.70 20.25 11.56
CA ALA A 215 8.72 20.86 10.70
C ALA A 215 8.70 20.32 9.25
N GLY A 216 7.97 19.24 8.97
CA GLY A 216 7.97 18.61 7.64
C GLY A 216 9.29 17.93 7.31
N ASP A 217 9.85 17.18 8.25
CA ASP A 217 11.17 16.56 8.18
C ASP A 217 11.17 15.12 7.65
N TRP A 218 10.01 14.60 7.25
CA TRP A 218 9.89 13.27 6.64
C TRP A 218 10.24 13.31 5.15
N ARG A 219 11.53 13.05 4.82
CA ARG A 219 12.06 13.07 3.46
C ARG A 219 12.73 11.75 3.11
N MET A 220 12.52 11.27 1.88
CA MET A 220 13.10 10.00 1.45
C MET A 220 14.64 10.00 1.39
N ALA A 221 15.27 11.14 1.16
CA ALA A 221 16.73 11.25 1.21
C ALA A 221 17.28 11.01 2.63
N ASP A 222 16.64 11.59 3.65
CA ASP A 222 17.04 11.42 5.05
C ASP A 222 16.75 10.00 5.55
N TYR A 223 15.63 9.42 5.09
CA TYR A 223 15.31 8.01 5.32
C TYR A 223 16.38 7.10 4.72
N LEU A 224 16.80 7.34 3.48
CA LEU A 224 17.84 6.59 2.79
C LEU A 224 19.14 6.59 3.60
N GLU A 225 19.60 7.77 4.01
CA GLU A 225 20.86 7.91 4.74
C GLU A 225 20.82 7.16 6.08
N SER A 226 19.79 7.39 6.88
CA SER A 226 19.63 6.73 8.18
C SER A 226 19.50 5.20 8.05
N THR A 227 18.76 4.73 7.03
CA THR A 227 18.56 3.30 6.78
C THR A 227 19.86 2.62 6.32
N VAL A 228 20.63 3.27 5.45
CA VAL A 228 21.96 2.78 5.02
C VAL A 228 22.87 2.61 6.23
N GLN A 229 22.93 3.58 7.12
CA GLN A 229 23.74 3.48 8.35
C GLN A 229 23.28 2.34 9.26
N ALA A 230 21.97 2.19 9.45
CA ALA A 230 21.39 1.12 10.26
C ALA A 230 21.69 -0.27 9.69
N ILE A 231 21.58 -0.44 8.37
CA ILE A 231 21.91 -1.69 7.68
C ILE A 231 23.39 -2.02 7.87
N ARG A 232 24.30 -1.05 7.65
CA ARG A 232 25.75 -1.24 7.83
C ARG A 232 26.08 -1.69 9.25
N ALA A 233 25.51 -1.02 10.24
CA ALA A 233 25.73 -1.36 11.65
C ALA A 233 25.24 -2.77 12.00
N ARG A 234 24.09 -3.18 11.44
CA ARG A 234 23.47 -4.48 11.70
C ARG A 234 24.19 -5.62 10.98
N VAL A 235 24.56 -5.43 9.72
CA VAL A 235 25.17 -6.47 8.88
C VAL A 235 26.64 -6.68 9.25
N GLY A 236 27.37 -5.63 9.56
CA GLY A 236 28.79 -5.70 9.91
C GLY A 236 29.61 -6.34 8.77
N LYS A 237 30.20 -7.51 9.04
CA LYS A 237 31.03 -8.27 8.06
C LYS A 237 30.27 -9.43 7.42
N ASP A 238 29.02 -9.69 7.84
CA ASP A 238 28.21 -10.78 7.32
C ASP A 238 27.64 -10.47 5.93
N ARG A 239 27.06 -11.48 5.29
CA ARG A 239 26.46 -11.35 3.95
C ARG A 239 24.93 -11.38 4.03
N VAL A 240 24.31 -10.76 3.04
CA VAL A 240 22.85 -10.68 2.89
C VAL A 240 22.44 -11.37 1.59
N LEU A 241 21.43 -12.23 1.68
CA LEU A 241 20.74 -12.83 0.55
C LEU A 241 19.46 -12.05 0.28
N CYS A 242 19.16 -11.74 -0.98
CA CYS A 242 17.94 -11.07 -1.39
C CYS A 242 17.29 -11.79 -2.56
N GLY A 243 16.00 -12.13 -2.42
CA GLY A 243 15.19 -12.59 -3.54
C GLY A 243 14.76 -11.39 -4.41
N LEU A 244 15.15 -11.40 -5.68
CA LEU A 244 14.82 -10.35 -6.63
C LEU A 244 13.72 -10.84 -7.58
N SER A 245 12.50 -10.37 -7.40
CA SER A 245 11.35 -10.77 -8.25
C SER A 245 11.15 -9.89 -9.48
N GLY A 246 11.96 -8.83 -9.65
CA GLY A 246 11.73 -7.80 -10.67
C GLY A 246 10.58 -6.83 -10.36
N GLY A 247 9.86 -7.02 -9.26
CA GLY A 247 8.88 -6.06 -8.73
C GLY A 247 9.56 -4.86 -8.06
N VAL A 248 8.86 -3.74 -7.94
CA VAL A 248 9.43 -2.49 -7.39
C VAL A 248 10.02 -2.69 -5.99
N ASP A 249 9.34 -3.42 -5.09
CA ASP A 249 9.77 -3.56 -3.70
C ASP A 249 11.10 -4.30 -3.59
N SER A 250 11.20 -5.49 -4.20
CA SER A 250 12.46 -6.25 -4.24
C SER A 250 13.58 -5.49 -4.93
N SER A 251 13.26 -4.69 -5.95
CA SER A 251 14.22 -3.86 -6.68
C SER A 251 14.77 -2.73 -5.81
N VAL A 252 13.91 -2.05 -5.05
CA VAL A 252 14.31 -1.00 -4.11
C VAL A 252 15.11 -1.59 -2.95
N VAL A 253 14.70 -2.74 -2.40
CA VAL A 253 15.49 -3.47 -1.38
C VAL A 253 16.89 -3.80 -1.89
N ALA A 254 17.01 -4.37 -3.10
CA ALA A 254 18.31 -4.73 -3.68
C ALA A 254 19.22 -3.51 -3.88
N ALA A 255 18.70 -2.43 -4.47
CA ALA A 255 19.45 -1.19 -4.68
C ALA A 255 19.86 -0.52 -3.35
N LEU A 256 18.97 -0.49 -2.35
CA LEU A 256 19.25 0.06 -1.03
C LEU A 256 20.33 -0.74 -0.29
N LEU A 257 20.22 -2.06 -0.29
CA LEU A 257 21.22 -2.95 0.30
C LEU A 257 22.55 -2.84 -0.41
N HIS A 258 22.56 -2.81 -1.74
CA HIS A 258 23.80 -2.61 -2.51
C HIS A 258 24.49 -1.31 -2.14
N LYS A 259 23.74 -0.20 -2.02
CA LYS A 259 24.27 1.10 -1.55
C LYS A 259 24.84 1.02 -0.13
N ALA A 260 24.23 0.21 0.73
CA ALA A 260 24.66 0.07 2.12
C ALA A 260 25.90 -0.83 2.28
N ILE A 261 25.91 -2.02 1.67
CA ILE A 261 26.87 -3.09 1.97
C ILE A 261 27.64 -3.61 0.73
N GLY A 262 27.34 -3.09 -0.48
CA GLY A 262 28.06 -3.42 -1.70
C GLY A 262 28.16 -4.94 -1.96
N PRO A 263 29.39 -5.50 -2.08
CA PRO A 263 29.60 -6.90 -2.45
C PRO A 263 29.18 -7.93 -1.40
N GLN A 264 28.75 -7.50 -0.20
CA GLN A 264 28.18 -8.41 0.81
C GLN A 264 26.75 -8.83 0.46
N LEU A 265 26.10 -8.18 -0.56
CA LEU A 265 24.80 -8.55 -1.08
C LEU A 265 24.94 -9.55 -2.21
N THR A 266 24.16 -10.65 -2.15
CA THR A 266 23.90 -11.54 -3.28
C THR A 266 22.42 -11.58 -3.55
N CYS A 267 22.00 -11.34 -4.79
CA CYS A 267 20.62 -11.41 -5.22
C CYS A 267 20.35 -12.70 -6.01
N VAL A 268 19.19 -13.31 -5.78
CA VAL A 268 18.70 -14.47 -6.54
C VAL A 268 17.47 -14.06 -7.34
N PHE A 269 17.57 -14.20 -8.65
CA PHE A 269 16.45 -14.02 -9.58
C PHE A 269 16.04 -15.38 -10.15
N VAL A 270 14.77 -15.73 -10.05
CA VAL A 270 14.24 -16.99 -10.58
C VAL A 270 13.47 -16.71 -11.87
N ASP A 271 14.03 -17.14 -12.99
CA ASP A 271 13.29 -17.18 -14.25
C ASP A 271 12.44 -18.46 -14.28
N ASN A 272 11.17 -18.28 -13.99
CA ASN A 272 10.19 -19.37 -13.92
C ASN A 272 9.48 -19.61 -15.27
N GLY A 273 9.89 -18.93 -16.34
CA GLY A 273 9.22 -19.01 -17.64
C GLY A 273 7.82 -18.40 -17.69
N LEU A 274 7.35 -17.73 -16.63
CA LEU A 274 6.04 -17.08 -16.53
C LEU A 274 6.13 -15.56 -16.58
N LEU A 275 7.30 -15.04 -16.92
CA LEU A 275 7.61 -13.63 -17.03
C LEU A 275 7.11 -13.02 -18.33
N ARG A 276 6.97 -11.67 -18.35
CA ARG A 276 6.71 -10.90 -19.57
C ARG A 276 7.89 -10.99 -20.54
N LEU A 277 7.64 -10.63 -21.77
CA LEU A 277 8.68 -10.56 -22.80
C LEU A 277 9.82 -9.62 -22.35
N ASN A 278 11.07 -10.06 -22.48
CA ASN A 278 12.29 -9.33 -22.14
C ASN A 278 12.46 -8.95 -20.65
N GLU A 279 11.61 -9.43 -19.75
CA GLU A 279 11.69 -9.09 -18.32
C GLU A 279 12.98 -9.59 -17.68
N ARG A 280 13.40 -10.82 -17.96
CA ARG A 280 14.70 -11.36 -17.52
C ARG A 280 15.85 -10.45 -17.95
N ARG A 281 15.89 -10.06 -19.22
CA ARG A 281 16.95 -9.15 -19.73
C ARG A 281 16.96 -7.80 -19.03
N LEU A 282 15.78 -7.25 -18.74
CA LEU A 282 15.65 -5.98 -18.02
C LEU A 282 16.24 -6.09 -16.60
N VAL A 283 15.96 -7.19 -15.89
CA VAL A 283 16.48 -7.43 -14.54
C VAL A 283 17.99 -7.64 -14.57
N GLU A 284 18.50 -8.52 -15.45
CA GLU A 284 19.93 -8.80 -15.58
C GLU A 284 20.72 -7.53 -15.96
N HIS A 285 20.24 -6.76 -16.94
CA HIS A 285 20.87 -5.51 -17.33
C HIS A 285 20.84 -4.46 -16.21
N THR A 286 19.71 -4.29 -15.51
CA THR A 286 19.62 -3.28 -14.47
C THR A 286 20.49 -3.63 -13.28
N PHE A 287 20.38 -4.84 -12.74
CA PHE A 287 21.02 -5.19 -11.48
C PHE A 287 22.43 -5.77 -11.67
N GLY A 288 22.65 -6.56 -12.71
CA GLY A 288 23.96 -7.10 -13.04
C GLY A 288 24.87 -6.07 -13.70
N ASP A 289 24.46 -5.49 -14.83
CA ASP A 289 25.34 -4.65 -15.63
C ASP A 289 25.42 -3.20 -15.12
N HIS A 290 24.27 -2.60 -14.73
CA HIS A 290 24.23 -1.18 -14.33
C HIS A 290 24.59 -0.98 -12.85
N PHE A 291 23.95 -1.75 -11.94
CA PHE A 291 24.23 -1.65 -10.50
C PHE A 291 25.42 -2.51 -10.05
N HIS A 292 25.91 -3.44 -10.87
CA HIS A 292 27.00 -4.37 -10.55
C HIS A 292 26.75 -5.20 -9.29
N ILE A 293 25.50 -5.61 -9.08
CA ILE A 293 25.11 -6.49 -7.99
C ILE A 293 25.49 -7.95 -8.32
N ASP A 294 26.00 -8.71 -7.35
CA ASP A 294 26.16 -10.16 -7.49
C ASP A 294 24.77 -10.82 -7.67
N LEU A 295 24.38 -11.00 -8.95
CA LEU A 295 23.08 -11.52 -9.35
C LEU A 295 23.20 -12.96 -9.82
N ARG A 296 22.52 -13.88 -9.13
CA ARG A 296 22.41 -15.29 -9.52
C ARG A 296 21.05 -15.52 -10.19
N THR A 297 21.05 -15.85 -11.45
CA THR A 297 19.82 -16.19 -12.21
C THR A 297 19.64 -17.70 -12.22
N ALA A 298 18.54 -18.19 -11.65
CA ALA A 298 18.10 -19.58 -11.76
C ALA A 298 17.13 -19.70 -12.95
N ASP A 299 17.55 -20.41 -14.00
CA ASP A 299 16.73 -20.70 -15.18
C ASP A 299 15.93 -21.98 -14.96
N GLU A 300 14.65 -21.83 -14.62
CA GLU A 300 13.79 -22.95 -14.20
C GLU A 300 12.50 -23.06 -15.04
N GLU A 301 12.45 -22.38 -16.19
CA GLU A 301 11.27 -22.41 -17.06
C GLU A 301 10.73 -23.83 -17.29
N HIS A 302 11.64 -24.77 -17.65
CA HIS A 302 11.24 -26.14 -17.93
C HIS A 302 10.61 -26.83 -16.71
N THR A 303 11.14 -26.58 -15.50
CA THR A 303 10.65 -27.18 -14.26
C THR A 303 9.25 -26.66 -13.91
N PHE A 304 9.04 -25.34 -14.01
CA PHE A 304 7.72 -24.74 -13.73
C PHE A 304 6.67 -25.18 -14.75
N LEU A 305 7.00 -25.20 -16.04
CA LEU A 305 6.06 -25.64 -17.09
C LEU A 305 5.68 -27.12 -16.94
N ARG A 306 6.64 -27.98 -16.58
CA ARG A 306 6.36 -29.40 -16.29
C ARG A 306 5.37 -29.55 -15.12
N ASP A 307 5.54 -28.76 -14.04
CA ASP A 307 4.69 -28.84 -12.87
C ASP A 307 3.27 -28.28 -13.14
N LEU A 308 3.13 -27.43 -14.16
CA LEU A 308 1.85 -26.85 -14.58
C LEU A 308 1.14 -27.65 -15.67
N ALA A 309 1.77 -28.68 -16.26
CA ALA A 309 1.17 -29.48 -17.32
C ALA A 309 -0.17 -30.09 -16.89
N GLY A 310 -1.22 -29.86 -17.68
CA GLY A 310 -2.59 -30.32 -17.43
C GLY A 310 -3.32 -29.56 -16.31
N ILE A 311 -2.73 -28.54 -15.68
CA ILE A 311 -3.37 -27.79 -14.61
C ILE A 311 -4.14 -26.60 -15.18
N THR A 312 -5.44 -26.56 -14.88
CA THR A 312 -6.36 -25.51 -15.32
C THR A 312 -6.97 -24.72 -14.16
N ASP A 313 -6.97 -25.28 -12.94
CA ASP A 313 -7.50 -24.60 -11.74
C ASP A 313 -6.57 -23.49 -11.28
N PRO A 314 -7.06 -22.24 -11.10
CA PRO A 314 -6.24 -21.09 -10.73
C PRO A 314 -5.56 -21.23 -9.37
N GLN A 315 -6.22 -21.84 -8.39
CA GLN A 315 -5.65 -21.99 -7.06
C GLN A 315 -4.54 -23.04 -7.05
N GLU A 316 -4.72 -24.13 -7.81
CA GLU A 316 -3.69 -25.15 -7.96
C GLU A 316 -2.47 -24.61 -8.74
N LYS A 317 -2.67 -23.79 -9.78
CA LYS A 317 -1.57 -23.07 -10.44
C LYS A 317 -0.78 -22.25 -9.43
N ARG A 318 -1.44 -21.39 -8.66
CA ARG A 318 -0.81 -20.52 -7.64
C ARG A 318 -0.04 -21.33 -6.61
N LYS A 319 -0.62 -22.40 -6.12
CA LYS A 319 -0.02 -23.29 -5.13
C LYS A 319 1.26 -23.95 -5.65
N ARG A 320 1.22 -24.54 -6.84
CA ARG A 320 2.38 -25.22 -7.45
C ARG A 320 3.51 -24.25 -7.75
N ILE A 321 3.18 -23.09 -8.33
CA ILE A 321 4.16 -22.04 -8.63
C ILE A 321 4.83 -21.57 -7.33
N GLY A 322 4.04 -21.25 -6.30
CA GLY A 322 4.59 -20.81 -5.01
C GLY A 322 5.48 -21.85 -4.36
N HIS A 323 5.07 -23.13 -4.37
CA HIS A 323 5.85 -24.23 -3.79
C HIS A 323 7.19 -24.40 -4.53
N ARG A 324 7.16 -24.46 -5.86
CA ARG A 324 8.36 -24.61 -6.68
C ARG A 324 9.30 -23.42 -6.52
N PHE A 325 8.75 -22.20 -6.45
CA PHE A 325 9.57 -21.00 -6.24
C PHE A 325 10.39 -21.08 -4.94
N ILE A 326 9.75 -21.54 -3.85
CA ILE A 326 10.43 -21.73 -2.55
C ILE A 326 11.53 -22.78 -2.65
N GLU A 327 11.28 -23.92 -3.32
CA GLU A 327 12.28 -24.98 -3.50
C GLU A 327 13.50 -24.47 -4.28
N VAL A 328 13.29 -23.81 -5.42
CA VAL A 328 14.36 -23.24 -6.23
C VAL A 328 15.15 -22.20 -5.45
N PHE A 329 14.46 -21.30 -4.75
CA PHE A 329 15.13 -20.29 -3.92
C PHE A 329 15.99 -20.93 -2.83
N ASN A 330 15.49 -21.96 -2.16
CA ASN A 330 16.22 -22.70 -1.12
C ASN A 330 17.46 -23.40 -1.67
N GLN A 331 17.38 -23.97 -2.87
CA GLN A 331 18.53 -24.61 -3.53
C GLN A 331 19.61 -23.57 -3.85
N GLN A 332 19.22 -22.42 -4.42
CA GLN A 332 20.15 -21.32 -4.70
C GLN A 332 20.77 -20.77 -3.42
N ALA A 333 19.96 -20.58 -2.37
CA ALA A 333 20.45 -20.11 -1.08
C ALA A 333 21.49 -21.07 -0.47
N ALA A 334 21.23 -22.38 -0.51
CA ALA A 334 22.16 -23.41 -0.01
C ALA A 334 23.48 -23.39 -0.80
N GLN A 335 23.42 -23.25 -2.12
CA GLN A 335 24.61 -23.16 -2.97
C GLN A 335 25.43 -21.90 -2.66
N ILE A 336 24.78 -20.74 -2.49
CA ILE A 336 25.45 -19.48 -2.15
C ILE A 336 26.14 -19.59 -0.78
N VAL A 337 25.49 -20.22 0.20
CA VAL A 337 26.09 -20.47 1.52
C VAL A 337 27.32 -21.38 1.40
N ALA A 338 27.24 -22.41 0.58
CA ALA A 338 28.37 -23.35 0.35
C ALA A 338 29.54 -22.65 -0.38
N ASP A 339 29.26 -21.83 -1.39
CA ASP A 339 30.26 -21.07 -2.18
C ASP A 339 30.96 -19.98 -1.35
N ALA A 340 30.30 -19.47 -0.30
CA ALA A 340 30.82 -18.37 0.53
C ALA A 340 32.01 -18.73 1.41
N GLY A 341 32.44 -19.98 1.46
CA GLY A 341 33.49 -20.62 2.24
C GLY A 341 34.66 -19.75 2.71
N GLY A 342 34.46 -18.91 3.75
CA GLY A 342 35.50 -18.13 4.42
C GLY A 342 35.46 -16.60 4.27
N THR A 343 34.57 -16.02 3.46
CA THR A 343 34.47 -14.56 3.24
C THR A 343 33.27 -13.90 3.94
N GLY A 344 32.93 -14.34 5.14
CA GLY A 344 31.76 -13.89 5.90
C GLY A 344 30.61 -14.90 5.83
N THR A 345 29.81 -14.97 6.88
CA THR A 345 28.66 -15.88 6.95
C THR A 345 27.47 -15.26 6.24
N VAL A 346 26.78 -16.01 5.38
CA VAL A 346 25.47 -15.60 4.86
C VAL A 346 24.46 -15.73 5.98
N LYS A 347 24.23 -14.63 6.70
CA LYS A 347 23.47 -14.60 7.94
C LYS A 347 22.07 -14.01 7.76
N PHE A 348 21.90 -13.14 6.78
CA PHE A 348 20.68 -12.35 6.64
C PHE A 348 19.93 -12.67 5.36
N LEU A 349 18.59 -12.68 5.46
CA LEU A 349 17.66 -12.69 4.32
C LEU A 349 16.91 -11.37 4.27
N ALA A 350 17.00 -10.70 3.11
CA ALA A 350 16.28 -9.46 2.89
C ALA A 350 14.88 -9.69 2.36
N GLN A 351 13.92 -8.96 2.89
CA GLN A 351 12.52 -9.03 2.51
C GLN A 351 11.93 -7.64 2.26
N GLY A 352 11.11 -7.51 1.23
CA GLY A 352 10.44 -6.27 0.84
C GLY A 352 9.09 -6.06 1.53
N THR A 353 8.99 -6.37 2.81
CA THR A 353 7.79 -6.11 3.63
C THR A 353 7.52 -4.62 3.70
N LEU A 354 6.29 -4.19 3.47
CA LEU A 354 5.83 -2.83 3.53
C LEU A 354 5.03 -2.55 4.80
N TYR A 355 4.83 -1.26 5.12
CA TYR A 355 4.09 -0.86 6.30
C TYR A 355 2.63 -1.39 6.34
N PRO A 356 1.84 -1.39 5.26
CA PRO A 356 0.54 -2.06 5.25
C PRO A 356 0.58 -3.55 5.60
N ASP A 357 1.61 -4.29 5.13
CA ASP A 357 1.77 -5.72 5.45
C ASP A 357 1.99 -5.94 6.95
N VAL A 358 2.75 -5.04 7.59
CA VAL A 358 3.00 -5.05 9.04
C VAL A 358 1.70 -4.83 9.82
N ILE A 359 0.90 -3.86 9.38
CA ILE A 359 -0.39 -3.54 10.03
C ILE A 359 -1.35 -4.72 9.92
N GLU A 360 -1.51 -5.29 8.72
CA GLU A 360 -2.39 -6.43 8.49
C GLU A 360 -1.98 -7.67 9.29
N SER A 361 -0.69 -7.90 9.48
CA SER A 361 -0.17 -9.03 10.27
C SER A 361 -0.29 -8.82 11.79
N GLY A 362 -0.29 -7.57 12.27
CA GLY A 362 -0.41 -7.21 13.68
C GLY A 362 -1.84 -7.00 14.19
N HIS A 363 -2.80 -6.81 13.30
CA HIS A 363 -4.20 -6.52 13.61
C HIS A 363 -5.15 -7.68 13.34
N GLY A 364 -4.66 -8.89 13.04
CA GLY A 364 -5.52 -10.07 12.91
C GLY A 364 -6.36 -10.27 14.16
N HIS A 365 -7.67 -10.02 14.06
CA HIS A 365 -8.65 -10.21 15.12
C HIS A 365 -8.56 -11.64 15.66
N ALA A 366 -8.46 -11.75 16.98
CA ALA A 366 -8.58 -12.96 17.78
C ALA A 366 -7.55 -14.09 17.53
N GLY A 367 -6.51 -14.12 18.34
CA GLY A 367 -6.01 -15.33 19.00
C GLY A 367 -5.74 -16.57 18.16
N THR A 368 -5.19 -16.46 16.96
CA THR A 368 -4.51 -17.59 16.32
C THR A 368 -3.29 -17.07 15.56
N SER A 369 -2.13 -17.37 16.11
CA SER A 369 -0.84 -17.27 15.45
C SER A 369 -0.78 -18.28 14.31
N ALA A 370 -1.31 -17.94 13.13
CA ALA A 370 -1.08 -18.72 11.90
C ALA A 370 -1.69 -17.97 10.71
N GLY A 371 -1.00 -16.97 10.20
CA GLY A 371 -1.46 -16.29 9.01
C GLY A 371 -0.44 -15.33 8.42
N ILE A 372 0.85 -15.70 8.46
CA ILE A 372 1.77 -15.12 7.50
C ILE A 372 1.26 -15.56 6.14
N LYS A 373 0.72 -14.62 5.34
CA LYS A 373 0.27 -14.91 3.98
C LYS A 373 1.40 -15.67 3.27
N LEU A 374 1.09 -16.80 2.66
CA LEU A 374 2.01 -17.68 1.94
C LEU A 374 2.94 -16.98 0.92
N HIS A 375 2.66 -15.72 0.59
CA HIS A 375 3.42 -14.88 -0.33
C HIS A 375 4.62 -14.16 0.28
N HIS A 376 4.74 -14.13 1.62
CA HIS A 376 5.87 -13.54 2.35
C HIS A 376 6.61 -14.59 3.19
N ASN A 377 6.54 -15.85 2.80
CA ASN A 377 6.81 -16.98 3.67
C ASN A 377 8.30 -17.37 3.70
N VAL A 378 8.95 -17.02 4.79
CA VAL A 378 10.23 -17.62 5.23
C VAL A 378 10.00 -19.06 5.79
N GLY A 379 8.75 -19.50 5.92
CA GLY A 379 8.37 -20.80 6.48
C GLY A 379 8.75 -22.03 5.64
N GLY A 380 9.28 -21.84 4.43
CA GLY A 380 9.74 -22.92 3.55
C GLY A 380 11.25 -23.14 3.55
N LEU A 381 12.04 -22.32 4.26
CA LEU A 381 13.48 -22.50 4.31
C LEU A 381 13.85 -23.81 5.03
N PRO A 382 14.89 -24.53 4.58
CA PRO A 382 15.44 -25.69 5.30
C PRO A 382 15.72 -25.32 6.75
N LYS A 383 15.39 -26.24 7.68
CA LYS A 383 15.55 -26.01 9.14
C LYS A 383 16.99 -25.70 9.54
N ASP A 384 17.94 -26.05 8.70
CA ASP A 384 19.36 -25.84 8.89
C ASP A 384 19.86 -24.46 8.44
N LEU A 385 19.08 -23.74 7.61
CA LEU A 385 19.38 -22.38 7.17
C LEU A 385 18.61 -21.38 8.04
N ARG A 386 19.25 -20.92 9.13
CA ARG A 386 18.68 -19.92 10.03
C ARG A 386 19.13 -18.52 9.61
N PHE A 387 18.33 -17.85 8.77
CA PHE A 387 18.58 -16.46 8.46
C PHE A 387 17.88 -15.52 9.45
N GLU A 388 18.54 -14.41 9.76
CA GLU A 388 17.90 -13.24 10.36
C GLU A 388 17.27 -12.37 9.26
N LEU A 389 16.07 -11.85 9.50
CA LEU A 389 15.39 -10.99 8.51
C LEU A 389 15.91 -9.57 8.55
N ILE A 390 16.11 -8.98 7.37
CA ILE A 390 16.30 -7.55 7.16
C ILE A 390 15.14 -7.03 6.31
N GLU A 391 14.34 -6.13 6.86
CA GLU A 391 13.14 -5.58 6.24
C GLU A 391 13.27 -4.05 6.11
N PRO A 392 14.04 -3.55 5.15
CA PRO A 392 14.41 -2.14 5.09
C PRO A 392 13.27 -1.23 4.62
N LEU A 393 12.16 -1.76 4.14
CA LEU A 393 10.99 -1.00 3.68
C LEU A 393 9.80 -1.09 4.63
N ARG A 394 9.97 -1.72 5.78
CA ARG A 394 8.92 -2.06 6.74
C ARG A 394 8.08 -0.86 7.21
N ASP A 395 8.69 0.31 7.22
CA ASP A 395 8.04 1.54 7.69
C ASP A 395 7.48 2.39 6.53
N LEU A 396 7.55 1.93 5.28
CA LEU A 396 7.18 2.69 4.10
C LEU A 396 5.87 2.23 3.48
N PHE A 397 5.09 3.20 3.00
CA PHE A 397 4.00 2.95 2.06
C PHE A 397 4.54 2.75 0.63
N LYS A 398 3.71 2.19 -0.25
CA LYS A 398 4.10 1.85 -1.63
C LYS A 398 4.57 3.04 -2.46
N ASP A 399 3.95 4.20 -2.29
CA ASP A 399 4.33 5.44 -2.95
C ASP A 399 5.68 6.00 -2.43
N GLU A 400 5.96 5.83 -1.12
CA GLU A 400 7.26 6.17 -0.53
C GLU A 400 8.37 5.25 -1.04
N VAL A 401 8.07 3.95 -1.20
CA VAL A 401 9.02 3.00 -1.83
C VAL A 401 9.36 3.41 -3.25
N ARG A 402 8.39 3.87 -4.04
CA ARG A 402 8.65 4.39 -5.39
C ARG A 402 9.54 5.63 -5.37
N LYS A 403 9.23 6.61 -4.50
CA LYS A 403 10.06 7.80 -4.31
C LYS A 403 11.49 7.43 -3.88
N LEU A 404 11.63 6.45 -2.97
CA LEU A 404 12.95 5.94 -2.57
C LEU A 404 13.68 5.28 -3.74
N GLY A 405 12.97 4.55 -4.60
CA GLY A 405 13.52 3.96 -5.83
C GLY A 405 14.07 5.01 -6.80
N GLU A 406 13.36 6.14 -6.96
CA GLU A 406 13.83 7.29 -7.76
C GLU A 406 15.10 7.90 -7.17
N VAL A 407 15.14 8.13 -5.85
CA VAL A 407 16.32 8.65 -5.14
C VAL A 407 17.53 7.70 -5.25
N LEU A 408 17.29 6.38 -5.33
CA LEU A 408 18.31 5.35 -5.54
C LEU A 408 18.79 5.26 -7.00
N GLY A 409 18.14 5.95 -7.95
CA GLY A 409 18.49 5.93 -9.37
C GLY A 409 17.97 4.72 -10.14
N LEU A 410 16.95 4.04 -9.64
CA LEU A 410 16.31 2.95 -10.38
C LEU A 410 15.58 3.49 -11.62
N PRO A 411 15.62 2.78 -12.76
CA PRO A 411 14.89 3.18 -13.97
C PRO A 411 13.39 3.33 -13.73
N GLU A 412 12.78 4.32 -14.39
CA GLU A 412 11.34 4.59 -14.28
C GLU A 412 10.47 3.35 -14.58
N LYS A 413 10.86 2.55 -15.58
CA LYS A 413 10.20 1.30 -15.96
C LYS A 413 10.13 0.25 -14.83
N ILE A 414 11.04 0.34 -13.84
CA ILE A 414 11.03 -0.52 -12.64
C ILE A 414 10.24 0.15 -11.53
N VAL A 415 10.51 1.43 -11.24
CA VAL A 415 9.87 2.16 -10.13
C VAL A 415 8.36 2.29 -10.34
N TRP A 416 7.95 2.62 -11.56
CA TRP A 416 6.53 2.86 -11.90
C TRP A 416 5.86 1.66 -12.55
N ARG A 417 6.51 0.51 -12.49
CA ARG A 417 5.94 -0.73 -12.99
C ARG A 417 4.57 -0.99 -12.35
N HIS A 418 3.60 -1.35 -13.20
CA HIS A 418 2.30 -1.85 -12.73
C HIS A 418 2.47 -3.12 -11.91
N PRO A 419 1.58 -3.40 -10.95
CA PRO A 419 1.58 -4.66 -10.23
C PRO A 419 1.60 -5.85 -11.19
N PHE A 420 2.43 -6.84 -10.85
CA PHE A 420 2.50 -8.08 -11.57
C PHE A 420 2.33 -9.23 -10.57
N PRO A 421 1.41 -10.16 -10.80
CA PRO A 421 1.10 -11.20 -9.82
C PRO A 421 2.26 -12.17 -9.63
N GLY A 422 2.41 -12.74 -8.43
CA GLY A 422 3.46 -13.72 -8.13
C GLY A 422 3.48 -14.92 -9.09
N PRO A 423 2.32 -15.49 -9.51
CA PRO A 423 2.25 -16.54 -10.52
C PRO A 423 2.58 -16.08 -11.95
N GLY A 424 2.90 -14.82 -12.18
CA GLY A 424 3.24 -14.27 -13.47
C GLY A 424 2.10 -14.40 -14.50
N LEU A 425 2.46 -14.69 -15.74
CA LEU A 425 1.50 -14.86 -16.84
C LEU A 425 0.62 -16.11 -16.70
N ALA A 426 0.93 -17.04 -15.80
CA ALA A 426 0.13 -18.27 -15.64
C ALA A 426 -1.33 -17.99 -15.28
N VAL A 427 -1.61 -16.89 -14.54
CA VAL A 427 -2.99 -16.47 -14.19
C VAL A 427 -3.61 -15.52 -15.21
N ARG A 428 -2.92 -15.30 -16.33
CA ARG A 428 -3.41 -14.56 -17.51
C ARG A 428 -3.55 -15.46 -18.74
N VAL A 429 -3.14 -16.73 -18.62
CA VAL A 429 -3.46 -17.82 -19.56
C VAL A 429 -4.57 -18.65 -18.91
N LEU A 430 -5.84 -18.36 -19.26
CA LEU A 430 -6.97 -19.09 -18.71
C LEU A 430 -6.97 -20.53 -19.25
N GLY A 431 -7.08 -21.51 -18.34
CA GLY A 431 -6.93 -22.92 -18.64
C GLY A 431 -5.47 -23.40 -18.56
N GLU A 432 -5.09 -24.39 -19.34
CA GLU A 432 -3.75 -24.98 -19.31
C GLU A 432 -2.66 -23.99 -19.73
N VAL A 433 -1.54 -23.99 -19.00
CA VAL A 433 -0.37 -23.17 -19.30
C VAL A 433 0.63 -23.97 -20.12
N THR A 434 0.86 -23.55 -21.37
CA THR A 434 1.88 -24.12 -22.24
C THR A 434 2.82 -23.05 -22.76
N ARG A 435 4.01 -23.44 -23.20
CA ARG A 435 4.97 -22.50 -23.78
C ARG A 435 4.38 -21.71 -24.94
N GLU A 436 3.72 -22.39 -25.88
CA GLU A 436 3.08 -21.77 -27.04
C GLU A 436 2.05 -20.69 -26.62
N ARG A 437 1.21 -21.01 -25.65
CA ARG A 437 0.19 -20.07 -25.15
C ARG A 437 0.81 -18.89 -24.41
N LEU A 438 1.88 -19.12 -23.66
CA LEU A 438 2.65 -18.04 -23.00
C LEU A 438 3.31 -17.14 -24.04
N ASP A 439 3.92 -17.69 -25.08
CA ASP A 439 4.59 -16.90 -26.12
C ASP A 439 3.58 -16.05 -26.90
N THR A 440 2.42 -16.60 -27.23
CA THR A 440 1.29 -15.84 -27.81
C THR A 440 0.88 -14.69 -26.90
N LEU A 441 0.68 -14.96 -25.60
CA LEU A 441 0.30 -13.92 -24.63
C LEU A 441 1.37 -12.87 -24.45
N ARG A 442 2.66 -13.25 -24.39
CA ARG A 442 3.79 -12.32 -24.28
C ARG A 442 3.83 -11.30 -25.41
N LEU A 443 3.62 -11.77 -26.65
CA LEU A 443 3.58 -10.90 -27.82
C LEU A 443 2.40 -9.92 -27.77
N CYS A 444 1.21 -10.41 -27.42
CA CYS A 444 0.03 -9.57 -27.28
C CYS A 444 0.18 -8.52 -26.15
N ASP A 445 0.71 -8.94 -24.99
CA ASP A 445 0.93 -8.06 -23.84
C ASP A 445 2.00 -6.99 -24.15
N GLN A 446 3.05 -7.34 -24.92
CA GLN A 446 4.07 -6.38 -25.35
C GLN A 446 3.49 -5.32 -26.28
N ILE A 447 2.72 -5.73 -27.31
CA ILE A 447 2.06 -4.79 -28.23
C ILE A 447 1.12 -3.85 -27.47
N LEU A 448 0.33 -4.40 -26.56
CA LEU A 448 -0.56 -3.61 -25.71
C LEU A 448 0.22 -2.56 -24.92
N LEU A 449 1.29 -2.94 -24.23
CA LEU A 449 2.10 -2.04 -23.43
C LEU A 449 2.81 -0.98 -24.29
N ASP A 450 3.34 -1.35 -25.45
CA ASP A 450 3.98 -0.40 -26.39
C ASP A 450 3.01 0.71 -26.80
N GLU A 451 1.77 0.36 -27.14
CA GLU A 451 0.74 1.34 -27.52
C GLU A 451 0.31 2.21 -26.33
N ILE A 452 0.21 1.65 -25.13
CA ILE A 452 -0.12 2.38 -23.90
C ILE A 452 1.01 3.37 -23.54
N TYR A 453 2.28 2.96 -23.67
CA TYR A 453 3.41 3.87 -23.48
C TYR A 453 3.46 4.98 -24.55
N ALA A 454 3.26 4.61 -25.83
CA ALA A 454 3.24 5.59 -26.93
C ALA A 454 2.12 6.63 -26.80
N ALA A 455 1.02 6.27 -26.14
CA ALA A 455 -0.10 7.16 -25.86
C ALA A 455 0.05 7.96 -24.55
N ASP A 456 1.16 7.82 -23.80
CA ASP A 456 1.41 8.41 -22.47
C ASP A 456 0.32 8.08 -21.42
N LEU A 457 -0.29 6.89 -21.54
CA LEU A 457 -1.37 6.44 -20.65
C LEU A 457 -0.91 5.43 -19.59
N TYR A 458 0.36 5.03 -19.59
CA TYR A 458 0.83 4.03 -18.64
C TYR A 458 0.69 4.48 -17.19
N ARG A 459 1.06 5.73 -16.88
CA ARG A 459 0.91 6.29 -15.52
C ARG A 459 -0.52 6.73 -15.18
N ALA A 460 -1.34 7.00 -16.19
CA ALA A 460 -2.76 7.33 -16.00
C ALA A 460 -3.62 6.10 -15.68
N THR A 461 -3.10 4.90 -15.95
CA THR A 461 -3.72 3.63 -15.60
C THR A 461 -2.99 2.99 -14.41
N SER A 462 -3.71 2.26 -13.56
CA SER A 462 -3.11 1.59 -12.38
C SER A 462 -2.60 0.19 -12.72
N GLN A 463 -3.27 -0.49 -13.67
CA GLN A 463 -2.84 -1.79 -14.20
C GLN A 463 -3.41 -2.01 -15.60
N VAL A 464 -2.55 -2.47 -16.53
CA VAL A 464 -2.93 -2.83 -17.91
C VAL A 464 -2.24 -4.13 -18.29
N PHE A 465 -2.98 -5.07 -18.88
CA PHE A 465 -2.45 -6.35 -19.34
C PHE A 465 -3.39 -7.05 -20.33
N ALA A 466 -2.82 -8.00 -21.07
CA ALA A 466 -3.54 -8.92 -21.93
C ALA A 466 -3.84 -10.23 -21.19
N VAL A 467 -4.94 -10.89 -21.57
CA VAL A 467 -5.38 -12.20 -21.06
C VAL A 467 -5.69 -13.09 -22.24
N LEU A 468 -5.11 -14.29 -22.26
CA LEU A 468 -5.42 -15.30 -23.28
C LEU A 468 -6.60 -16.15 -22.82
N LEU A 469 -7.73 -15.99 -23.50
CA LEU A 469 -8.96 -16.70 -23.19
C LEU A 469 -8.91 -18.17 -23.66
N PRO A 470 -9.63 -19.10 -23.01
CA PRO A 470 -9.69 -20.51 -23.42
C PRO A 470 -10.65 -20.74 -24.59
N VAL A 471 -11.03 -19.67 -25.28
CA VAL A 471 -12.02 -19.69 -26.37
C VAL A 471 -11.35 -19.37 -27.70
N LYS A 472 -11.61 -20.20 -28.69
CA LYS A 472 -11.28 -19.91 -30.10
C LYS A 472 -12.47 -19.30 -30.81
N SER A 473 -12.24 -18.36 -31.68
CA SER A 473 -13.27 -17.69 -32.46
C SER A 473 -13.07 -17.88 -33.95
N VAL A 474 -14.18 -17.86 -34.67
CA VAL A 474 -14.15 -17.88 -36.15
C VAL A 474 -13.73 -16.51 -36.65
N GLY A 475 -12.78 -16.47 -37.56
CA GLY A 475 -12.35 -15.30 -38.30
C GLY A 475 -12.27 -15.57 -39.79
N VAL A 476 -12.06 -14.51 -40.56
CA VAL A 476 -11.75 -14.56 -41.98
C VAL A 476 -10.47 -13.74 -42.19
N MET A 477 -9.41 -14.40 -42.64
CA MET A 477 -8.13 -13.76 -42.96
C MET A 477 -7.79 -14.07 -44.41
N GLY A 478 -7.78 -13.03 -45.24
CA GLY A 478 -7.78 -13.20 -46.71
C GLY A 478 -9.04 -13.94 -47.14
N ASP A 479 -8.88 -14.95 -48.04
CA ASP A 479 -9.99 -15.78 -48.52
C ASP A 479 -10.24 -17.04 -47.66
N GLY A 480 -9.50 -17.17 -46.52
CA GLY A 480 -9.56 -18.35 -45.66
C GLY A 480 -10.34 -18.11 -44.35
N ARG A 481 -11.13 -19.11 -43.95
CA ARG A 481 -11.74 -19.15 -42.62
C ARG A 481 -10.71 -19.60 -41.60
N THR A 482 -10.55 -18.84 -40.50
CA THR A 482 -9.66 -19.18 -39.39
C THR A 482 -10.46 -19.55 -38.14
N TYR A 483 -9.81 -20.26 -37.21
CA TYR A 483 -10.37 -20.61 -35.91
C TYR A 483 -9.27 -20.48 -34.87
N ASP A 484 -9.10 -19.25 -34.37
CA ASP A 484 -7.93 -18.81 -33.61
C ASP A 484 -8.30 -18.25 -32.22
N ASN A 485 -7.27 -17.93 -31.43
CA ASN A 485 -7.41 -17.48 -30.06
C ASN A 485 -8.06 -16.10 -29.96
N THR A 486 -8.70 -15.88 -28.83
CA THR A 486 -9.25 -14.58 -28.41
C THR A 486 -8.43 -14.01 -27.27
N ILE A 487 -8.05 -12.74 -27.39
CA ILE A 487 -7.34 -11.96 -26.36
C ILE A 487 -8.31 -10.98 -25.70
N ALA A 488 -8.34 -10.95 -24.37
CA ALA A 488 -9.00 -9.89 -23.63
C ALA A 488 -7.96 -8.86 -23.17
N ILE A 489 -8.29 -7.58 -23.30
CA ILE A 489 -7.53 -6.48 -22.72
C ILE A 489 -8.20 -6.09 -21.41
N ARG A 490 -7.42 -6.02 -20.34
CA ARG A 490 -7.83 -5.50 -19.04
C ARG A 490 -7.03 -4.24 -18.73
N ALA A 491 -7.70 -3.10 -18.56
CA ALA A 491 -7.10 -1.86 -18.09
C ALA A 491 -7.98 -1.27 -17.00
N VAL A 492 -7.39 -0.89 -15.87
CA VAL A 492 -8.11 -0.37 -14.71
C VAL A 492 -7.45 0.87 -14.14
N THR A 493 -8.27 1.71 -13.52
CA THR A 493 -7.87 2.81 -12.65
C THR A 493 -8.33 2.52 -11.23
N THR A 494 -7.44 2.74 -10.25
CA THR A 494 -7.72 2.53 -8.83
C THR A 494 -6.73 3.32 -7.99
N GLU A 495 -7.12 3.66 -6.76
CA GLU A 495 -6.23 4.30 -5.78
C GLU A 495 -5.70 3.31 -4.73
N ASP A 496 -6.50 2.31 -4.38
CA ASP A 496 -6.27 1.42 -3.24
C ASP A 496 -6.21 -0.08 -3.60
N PHE A 497 -6.49 -0.44 -4.86
CA PHE A 497 -6.65 -1.82 -5.35
C PHE A 497 -7.77 -2.63 -4.65
N MET A 498 -8.49 -2.05 -3.70
CA MET A 498 -9.69 -2.64 -3.10
C MET A 498 -10.90 -2.45 -3.99
N THR A 499 -11.05 -1.25 -4.55
CA THR A 499 -12.03 -0.90 -5.58
C THR A 499 -11.28 -0.49 -6.84
N ALA A 500 -11.84 -0.81 -8.02
CA ALA A 500 -11.27 -0.42 -9.29
C ALA A 500 -12.38 -0.21 -10.34
N ASP A 501 -12.18 0.77 -11.19
CA ASP A 501 -13.01 0.92 -12.38
C ASP A 501 -12.19 0.60 -13.64
N TRP A 502 -12.88 0.22 -14.74
CA TRP A 502 -12.20 0.02 -16.01
C TRP A 502 -11.74 1.36 -16.59
N ALA A 503 -10.54 1.41 -17.13
CA ALA A 503 -9.99 2.61 -17.75
C ALA A 503 -10.71 2.91 -19.07
N ARG A 504 -11.11 4.18 -19.31
CA ARG A 504 -11.73 4.60 -20.55
C ARG A 504 -10.66 4.95 -21.56
N LEU A 505 -10.01 3.91 -22.12
CA LEU A 505 -9.03 4.11 -23.17
C LEU A 505 -9.68 4.70 -24.43
N PRO A 506 -8.99 5.60 -25.18
CA PRO A 506 -9.48 6.13 -26.44
C PRO A 506 -9.80 5.03 -27.44
N TYR A 507 -10.92 5.12 -28.14
CA TYR A 507 -11.35 4.09 -29.13
C TYR A 507 -10.32 3.89 -30.24
N ASP A 508 -9.67 4.96 -30.72
CA ASP A 508 -8.61 4.88 -31.73
C ASP A 508 -7.39 4.10 -31.22
N LEU A 509 -7.06 4.23 -29.93
CA LEU A 509 -6.01 3.43 -29.31
C LEU A 509 -6.41 1.96 -29.25
N LEU A 510 -7.62 1.65 -28.83
CA LEU A 510 -8.14 0.28 -28.81
C LEU A 510 -8.16 -0.34 -30.21
N ALA A 511 -8.53 0.45 -31.23
CA ALA A 511 -8.52 0.00 -32.63
C ALA A 511 -7.08 -0.30 -33.10
N ARG A 512 -6.08 0.56 -32.78
CA ARG A 512 -4.68 0.29 -33.13
C ARG A 512 -4.13 -0.94 -32.42
N ILE A 513 -4.37 -1.09 -31.12
CA ILE A 513 -3.95 -2.27 -30.33
C ILE A 513 -4.54 -3.54 -30.95
N SER A 514 -5.84 -3.55 -31.22
CA SER A 514 -6.52 -4.70 -31.84
C SER A 514 -5.94 -5.05 -33.20
N THR A 515 -5.74 -4.05 -34.06
CA THR A 515 -5.18 -4.22 -35.39
C THR A 515 -3.77 -4.78 -35.34
N ARG A 516 -2.92 -4.24 -34.47
CA ARG A 516 -1.55 -4.72 -34.30
C ARG A 516 -1.49 -6.15 -33.78
N ILE A 517 -2.26 -6.47 -32.73
CA ILE A 517 -2.30 -7.82 -32.16
C ILE A 517 -2.71 -8.83 -33.23
N ILE A 518 -3.79 -8.58 -33.99
CA ILE A 518 -4.30 -9.51 -35.01
C ILE A 518 -3.32 -9.67 -36.16
N ASN A 519 -2.62 -8.61 -36.58
CA ASN A 519 -1.70 -8.65 -37.71
C ASN A 519 -0.32 -9.17 -37.38
N GLU A 520 0.17 -8.90 -36.15
CA GLU A 520 1.56 -9.18 -35.75
C GLU A 520 1.68 -10.50 -34.96
N VAL A 521 0.58 -10.99 -34.33
CA VAL A 521 0.62 -12.23 -33.54
C VAL A 521 -0.11 -13.37 -34.22
N PRO A 522 0.62 -14.37 -34.73
CA PRO A 522 0.00 -15.54 -35.36
C PRO A 522 -0.94 -16.29 -34.42
N GLY A 523 -2.08 -16.78 -34.94
CA GLY A 523 -3.04 -17.57 -34.18
C GLY A 523 -3.94 -16.75 -33.24
N VAL A 524 -4.07 -15.44 -33.47
CA VAL A 524 -5.02 -14.54 -32.79
C VAL A 524 -5.86 -13.83 -33.83
N ASN A 525 -7.19 -13.95 -33.74
CA ASN A 525 -8.12 -13.29 -34.67
C ASN A 525 -9.17 -12.41 -34.02
N ARG A 526 -9.12 -12.27 -32.68
CA ARG A 526 -10.11 -11.44 -31.93
C ARG A 526 -9.51 -10.83 -30.69
N VAL A 527 -9.82 -9.54 -30.50
CA VAL A 527 -9.51 -8.78 -29.29
C VAL A 527 -10.80 -8.26 -28.70
N VAL A 528 -10.99 -8.40 -27.38
CA VAL A 528 -12.11 -7.87 -26.60
C VAL A 528 -11.59 -6.98 -25.47
N TYR A 529 -12.42 -6.05 -24.99
CA TYR A 529 -12.08 -5.17 -23.88
C TYR A 529 -12.97 -5.46 -22.67
N ASP A 530 -12.36 -5.70 -21.50
CA ASP A 530 -13.09 -5.97 -20.25
C ASP A 530 -13.47 -4.65 -19.57
N ILE A 531 -14.77 -4.38 -19.51
CA ILE A 531 -15.39 -3.17 -18.95
C ILE A 531 -15.99 -3.39 -17.56
N SER A 532 -15.55 -4.41 -16.83
CA SER A 532 -16.07 -4.74 -15.52
C SER A 532 -15.37 -3.93 -14.42
N SER A 533 -16.12 -3.43 -13.43
CA SER A 533 -15.58 -2.79 -12.24
C SER A 533 -15.32 -3.81 -11.11
N LYS A 534 -14.48 -3.46 -10.16
CA LYS A 534 -14.25 -4.21 -8.92
C LYS A 534 -14.81 -3.43 -7.72
N PRO A 535 -15.77 -3.97 -6.94
CA PRO A 535 -16.53 -5.20 -7.20
C PRO A 535 -17.49 -5.04 -8.37
N PRO A 536 -18.15 -6.12 -8.90
CA PRO A 536 -18.07 -7.51 -8.42
C PRO A 536 -16.89 -8.30 -9.03
N ALA A 537 -16.31 -7.85 -10.15
CA ALA A 537 -15.15 -8.52 -10.72
C ALA A 537 -13.87 -8.30 -9.90
N THR A 538 -12.83 -9.06 -10.17
CA THR A 538 -11.47 -8.82 -9.69
C THR A 538 -10.66 -8.08 -10.76
N ILE A 539 -9.46 -7.60 -10.43
CA ILE A 539 -8.57 -6.98 -11.41
C ILE A 539 -7.96 -8.08 -12.29
N GLU A 540 -7.29 -9.08 -11.69
CA GLU A 540 -6.84 -10.27 -12.41
C GLU A 540 -8.03 -11.21 -12.70
N TRP A 541 -7.93 -12.00 -13.77
CA TRP A 541 -8.99 -12.91 -14.17
C TRP A 541 -8.94 -14.27 -13.45
N GLU A 542 -7.72 -14.72 -13.04
CA GLU A 542 -7.51 -15.94 -12.24
C GLU A 542 -6.76 -15.68 -10.93
#